data_b68f2cc4e8336b4f27f4dc328eb55fa8
#
_entry.id   b68f2cc4e8336b4f27f4dc328eb55fa8
#
_cell.length_a   1.000
_cell.length_b   1.000
_cell.length_c   1.000
_cell.angle_alpha   90.00
_cell.angle_beta   90.00
_cell.angle_gamma   90.00
#
_symmetry.space_group_name_H-M   'P 1'
#
loop_
_entity.id
_entity.type
_entity.pdbx_description
1 polymer ?
#
loop_
_entity_poly.entity_id
_entity_poly.type
_entity_poly.pdbx_seq_one_letter_code
_entity_poly.pdbx_strand_id
1 'polypeptide(L)'
;MPISAPTKEARFAAKIAADPVFFQKEVLGGGDLWHRQKELFEAVKNHRRVAIKAGYNLGKTYSIARLALWFLYSKPHSIVITTASTNRQVKTLLWGEIRKAHRYARVPLGGQLDLTSLRIDDDWYAIGFSTDEPTNVQGFHAKRVMVIIDEASGVSTEIVESLEGAISGDDCRMVMVGNPLTPMGAFYEAFKSPAWHKITISCLEHPNVTSGKEIIPGMVTKEWVEDKEKRWGKDSPLYVSRVLGEFPDGAGDSLIPIAWVDRAKTNVLEVKADAPVEAGLDVADTGGDESVFTVKRGGKVLTQIWWSNVDTM
;
A
#
# COMPACT_ATOMS: atom_id res chain seq x y z
N MET A 1 -8.06 6.89 47.73
CA MET A 1 -6.60 6.73 47.81
C MET A 1 -5.96 7.61 46.71
N PRO A 2 -4.95 8.42 46.99
CA PRO A 2 -4.29 9.19 45.97
C PRO A 2 -3.57 8.24 45.00
N ILE A 3 -3.86 8.36 43.71
CA ILE A 3 -3.18 7.59 42.64
C ILE A 3 -1.73 8.09 42.64
N SER A 4 -0.78 7.23 42.97
CA SER A 4 0.65 7.56 42.92
C SER A 4 1.05 7.95 41.50
N ALA A 5 1.93 8.93 41.35
CA ALA A 5 2.45 9.33 40.04
C ALA A 5 3.15 8.12 39.36
N PRO A 6 2.95 7.91 38.03
CA PRO A 6 3.53 6.79 37.33
C PRO A 6 5.07 6.81 37.40
N THR A 7 5.69 5.64 37.55
CA THR A 7 7.15 5.48 37.56
C THR A 7 7.78 5.94 36.26
N LYS A 8 9.11 6.11 36.22
CA LYS A 8 9.84 6.45 34.99
C LYS A 8 9.63 5.39 33.90
N GLU A 9 9.67 4.11 34.30
CA GLU A 9 9.46 2.96 33.42
C GLU A 9 8.05 2.96 32.83
N ALA A 10 7.02 3.21 33.66
CA ALA A 10 5.64 3.31 33.20
C ALA A 10 5.43 4.48 32.21
N ARG A 11 6.09 5.62 32.46
CA ARG A 11 6.05 6.75 31.52
C ARG A 11 6.75 6.44 30.21
N PHE A 12 7.89 5.75 30.26
CA PHE A 12 8.62 5.31 29.08
C PHE A 12 7.78 4.32 28.27
N ALA A 13 7.22 3.28 28.91
CA ALA A 13 6.34 2.33 28.26
C ALA A 13 5.12 2.99 27.61
N ALA A 14 4.47 3.92 28.30
CA ALA A 14 3.36 4.68 27.73
C ALA A 14 3.78 5.52 26.50
N LYS A 15 4.98 6.11 26.53
CA LYS A 15 5.49 6.92 25.41
C LYS A 15 5.81 6.06 24.18
N ILE A 16 6.48 4.93 24.35
CA ILE A 16 6.74 4.01 23.22
C ILE A 16 5.46 3.45 22.61
N ALA A 17 4.45 3.18 23.42
CA ALA A 17 3.15 2.70 22.94
C ALA A 17 2.39 3.80 22.15
N ALA A 18 2.50 5.05 22.58
CA ALA A 18 1.79 6.19 21.99
C ALA A 18 2.50 6.82 20.77
N ASP A 19 3.82 6.62 20.62
CA ASP A 19 4.64 7.37 19.64
C ASP A 19 5.54 6.42 18.84
N PRO A 20 5.15 6.08 17.59
CA PRO A 20 5.94 5.19 16.74
C PRO A 20 7.28 5.80 16.31
N VAL A 21 7.39 7.13 16.21
CA VAL A 21 8.65 7.82 15.89
C VAL A 21 9.62 7.69 17.07
N PHE A 22 9.12 7.85 18.29
CA PHE A 22 9.90 7.64 19.50
C PHE A 22 10.33 6.17 19.65
N PHE A 23 9.41 5.22 19.40
CA PHE A 23 9.73 3.78 19.41
C PHE A 23 10.84 3.44 18.42
N GLN A 24 10.74 3.91 17.17
CA GLN A 24 11.73 3.70 16.13
C GLN A 24 13.12 4.22 16.55
N LYS A 25 13.17 5.40 17.18
CA LYS A 25 14.42 6.04 17.60
C LYS A 25 15.00 5.40 18.87
N GLU A 26 14.22 5.27 19.91
CA GLU A 26 14.70 4.90 21.24
C GLU A 26 14.74 3.40 21.49
N VAL A 27 13.80 2.64 20.90
CA VAL A 27 13.75 1.18 21.07
C VAL A 27 14.53 0.48 19.96
N LEU A 28 14.25 0.80 18.69
CA LEU A 28 14.91 0.15 17.56
C LEU A 28 16.30 0.74 17.25
N GLY A 29 16.67 1.88 17.80
CA GLY A 29 17.94 2.52 17.55
C GLY A 29 18.09 3.06 16.12
N GLY A 30 16.99 3.33 15.44
CA GLY A 30 17.00 3.86 14.08
C GLY A 30 17.42 5.32 14.00
N GLY A 31 17.91 5.74 12.84
CA GLY A 31 18.29 7.12 12.56
C GLY A 31 17.11 8.09 12.52
N ASP A 32 17.41 9.37 12.34
CA ASP A 32 16.37 10.39 12.22
C ASP A 32 15.55 10.18 10.92
N LEU A 33 14.25 10.16 11.08
CA LEU A 33 13.32 10.09 9.96
C LEU A 33 13.20 11.47 9.29
N TRP A 34 13.21 11.51 7.98
CA TRP A 34 12.87 12.73 7.27
C TRP A 34 11.36 13.01 7.33
N HIS A 35 10.94 14.23 6.98
CA HIS A 35 9.60 14.72 7.29
C HIS A 35 8.46 13.84 6.73
N ARG A 36 8.60 13.29 5.51
CA ARG A 36 7.58 12.40 4.93
C ARG A 36 7.51 11.03 5.62
N GLN A 37 8.64 10.51 6.11
CA GLN A 37 8.59 9.31 6.94
C GLN A 37 7.89 9.58 8.28
N LYS A 38 8.14 10.73 8.92
CA LYS A 38 7.42 11.13 10.14
C LYS A 38 5.93 11.26 9.89
N GLU A 39 5.52 11.90 8.80
CA GLU A 39 4.12 12.00 8.37
C GLU A 39 3.47 10.61 8.21
N LEU A 40 4.17 9.68 7.56
CA LEU A 40 3.71 8.30 7.40
C LEU A 40 3.50 7.62 8.76
N PHE A 41 4.44 7.77 9.69
CA PHE A 41 4.34 7.20 11.04
C PHE A 41 3.14 7.78 11.81
N GLU A 42 2.95 9.10 11.77
CA GLU A 42 1.80 9.75 12.41
C GLU A 42 0.46 9.36 11.74
N ALA A 43 0.44 9.23 10.43
CA ALA A 43 -0.75 8.79 9.72
C ALA A 43 -1.18 7.38 10.15
N VAL A 44 -0.25 6.41 10.18
CA VAL A 44 -0.55 5.03 10.60
C VAL A 44 -0.96 4.95 12.06
N LYS A 45 -0.41 5.81 12.92
CA LYS A 45 -0.85 5.93 14.32
C LYS A 45 -2.30 6.41 14.44
N ASN A 46 -2.68 7.41 13.64
CA ASN A 46 -3.93 8.17 13.83
C ASN A 46 -5.10 7.67 12.95
N HIS A 47 -4.81 6.95 11.85
CA HIS A 47 -5.84 6.53 10.90
C HIS A 47 -5.92 5.01 10.80
N ARG A 48 -7.14 4.50 10.64
CA ARG A 48 -7.41 3.07 10.49
C ARG A 48 -6.97 2.51 9.14
N ARG A 49 -7.08 3.32 8.08
CA ARG A 49 -6.68 2.97 6.72
C ARG A 49 -5.77 4.05 6.16
N VAL A 50 -4.57 3.66 5.73
CA VAL A 50 -3.58 4.58 5.16
C VAL A 50 -3.06 4.02 3.85
N ALA A 51 -3.18 4.80 2.77
CA ALA A 51 -2.63 4.48 1.47
C ALA A 51 -1.47 5.43 1.13
N ILE A 52 -0.31 4.88 0.84
CA ILE A 52 0.92 5.63 0.58
C ILE A 52 1.44 5.29 -0.81
N LYS A 53 1.33 6.21 -1.75
CA LYS A 53 2.00 6.11 -3.04
C LYS A 53 3.28 6.95 -3.02
N ALA A 54 4.35 6.40 -3.56
CA ALA A 54 5.65 7.08 -3.47
C ALA A 54 6.58 6.70 -4.61
N GLY A 55 7.50 7.59 -4.96
CA GLY A 55 8.60 7.33 -5.86
C GLY A 55 9.56 6.24 -5.36
N TYR A 56 10.61 6.00 -6.12
CA TYR A 56 11.61 4.99 -5.78
C TYR A 56 12.57 5.45 -4.68
N ASN A 57 12.99 4.48 -3.86
CA ASN A 57 14.07 4.61 -2.89
C ASN A 57 13.88 5.75 -1.86
N LEU A 58 12.64 5.89 -1.34
CA LEU A 58 12.24 6.88 -0.34
C LEU A 58 12.10 6.29 1.08
N GLY A 59 12.54 5.05 1.28
CA GLY A 59 12.50 4.38 2.59
C GLY A 59 11.13 3.83 2.98
N LYS A 60 10.28 3.48 2.01
CA LYS A 60 8.98 2.85 2.24
C LYS A 60 9.08 1.61 3.11
N THR A 61 9.78 0.59 2.62
CA THR A 61 9.94 -0.71 3.30
C THR A 61 10.62 -0.56 4.66
N TYR A 62 11.61 0.35 4.77
CA TYR A 62 12.21 0.73 6.07
C TYR A 62 11.16 1.20 7.07
N SER A 63 10.26 2.08 6.64
CA SER A 63 9.23 2.68 7.50
C SER A 63 8.18 1.66 7.95
N ILE A 64 7.62 0.88 7.02
CA ILE A 64 6.57 -0.09 7.35
C ILE A 64 7.09 -1.27 8.19
N ALA A 65 8.35 -1.67 8.02
CA ALA A 65 8.97 -2.69 8.88
C ALA A 65 9.04 -2.22 10.34
N ARG A 66 9.35 -0.96 10.59
CA ARG A 66 9.41 -0.39 11.94
C ARG A 66 8.02 -0.15 12.53
N LEU A 67 7.06 0.21 11.71
CA LEU A 67 5.65 0.32 12.12
C LEU A 67 5.06 -1.05 12.48
N ALA A 68 5.42 -2.12 11.76
CA ALA A 68 5.05 -3.49 12.10
C ALA A 68 5.55 -3.85 13.51
N LEU A 69 6.83 -3.60 13.81
CA LEU A 69 7.40 -3.84 15.13
C LEU A 69 6.79 -2.93 16.21
N TRP A 70 6.58 -1.64 15.91
CA TRP A 70 5.91 -0.75 16.84
C TRP A 70 4.53 -1.26 17.22
N PHE A 71 3.70 -1.62 16.24
CA PHE A 71 2.36 -2.11 16.52
C PHE A 71 2.38 -3.40 17.33
N LEU A 72 3.25 -4.34 16.96
CA LEU A 72 3.40 -5.61 17.66
C LEU A 72 3.79 -5.42 19.14
N TYR A 73 4.84 -4.64 19.42
CA TYR A 73 5.37 -4.48 20.78
C TYR A 73 4.64 -3.45 21.63
N SER A 74 3.92 -2.51 21.01
CA SER A 74 3.13 -1.52 21.74
C SER A 74 1.70 -2.00 22.10
N LYS A 75 1.24 -3.08 21.47
CA LYS A 75 -0.12 -3.60 21.60
C LYS A 75 -0.11 -5.10 21.92
N PRO A 76 -0.09 -5.47 23.20
CA PRO A 76 -0.13 -6.88 23.61
C PRO A 76 -1.31 -7.65 22.97
N HIS A 77 -1.10 -8.92 22.65
CA HIS A 77 -2.08 -9.79 21.99
C HIS A 77 -2.55 -9.23 20.63
N SER A 78 -1.62 -8.68 19.87
CA SER A 78 -1.88 -8.18 18.52
C SER A 78 -1.33 -9.11 17.46
N ILE A 79 -1.97 -9.09 16.29
CA ILE A 79 -1.49 -9.79 15.09
C ILE A 79 -1.04 -8.74 14.06
N VAL A 80 0.15 -8.93 13.51
CA VAL A 80 0.63 -8.15 12.36
C VAL A 80 0.73 -9.07 11.16
N ILE A 81 -0.01 -8.76 10.10
CA ILE A 81 -0.02 -9.49 8.84
C ILE A 81 0.69 -8.64 7.81
N THR A 82 1.67 -9.23 7.12
CA THR A 82 2.38 -8.54 6.05
C THR A 82 2.30 -9.35 4.76
N THR A 83 2.04 -8.68 3.66
CA THR A 83 2.02 -9.30 2.33
C THR A 83 2.60 -8.37 1.26
N ALA A 84 2.92 -8.94 0.12
CA ALA A 84 3.33 -8.24 -1.10
C ALA A 84 3.03 -9.12 -2.31
N SER A 85 3.14 -8.58 -3.51
CA SER A 85 2.84 -9.27 -4.76
C SER A 85 3.70 -10.51 -5.01
N THR A 86 4.89 -10.63 -4.38
CA THR A 86 5.76 -11.80 -4.55
C THR A 86 6.38 -12.27 -3.23
N ASN A 87 6.64 -13.58 -3.15
CA ASN A 87 7.29 -14.20 -2.00
C ASN A 87 8.70 -13.62 -1.73
N ARG A 88 9.43 -13.24 -2.79
CA ARG A 88 10.73 -12.58 -2.65
C ARG A 88 10.60 -11.22 -1.96
N GLN A 89 9.61 -10.41 -2.32
CA GLN A 89 9.36 -9.10 -1.69
C GLN A 89 9.05 -9.27 -0.20
N VAL A 90 8.20 -10.23 0.16
CA VAL A 90 7.93 -10.54 1.57
C VAL A 90 9.20 -11.00 2.28
N LYS A 91 9.81 -12.11 1.86
CA LYS A 91 10.92 -12.75 2.59
C LYS A 91 12.19 -11.91 2.64
N THR A 92 12.58 -11.34 1.49
CA THR A 92 13.89 -10.73 1.35
C THR A 92 13.87 -9.24 1.67
N LEU A 93 12.86 -8.51 1.20
CA LEU A 93 12.81 -7.07 1.37
C LEU A 93 12.16 -6.71 2.70
N LEU A 94 10.86 -6.92 2.86
CA LEU A 94 10.14 -6.47 4.05
C LEU A 94 10.60 -7.20 5.32
N TRP A 95 10.62 -8.54 5.30
CA TRP A 95 11.09 -9.31 6.44
C TRP A 95 12.61 -9.24 6.64
N GLY A 96 13.37 -8.93 5.60
CA GLY A 96 14.77 -8.55 5.73
C GLY A 96 14.96 -7.33 6.63
N GLU A 97 14.17 -6.28 6.39
CA GLU A 97 14.18 -5.06 7.21
C GLU A 97 13.58 -5.27 8.61
N ILE A 98 12.52 -6.09 8.76
CA ILE A 98 11.95 -6.44 10.07
C ILE A 98 13.00 -7.17 10.92
N ARG A 99 13.65 -8.22 10.37
CA ARG A 99 14.70 -8.98 11.07
C ARG A 99 15.89 -8.11 11.42
N LYS A 100 16.32 -7.23 10.52
CA LYS A 100 17.40 -6.27 10.79
C LYS A 100 17.03 -5.33 11.92
N ALA A 101 15.87 -4.70 11.88
CA ALA A 101 15.41 -3.79 12.93
C ALA A 101 15.25 -4.49 14.29
N HIS A 102 14.74 -5.72 14.31
CA HIS A 102 14.61 -6.52 15.52
C HIS A 102 15.96 -6.90 16.12
N ARG A 103 16.89 -7.45 15.32
CA ARG A 103 18.19 -7.94 15.81
C ARG A 103 19.11 -6.83 16.30
N TYR A 104 19.03 -5.66 15.70
CA TYR A 104 19.87 -4.50 16.04
C TYR A 104 19.14 -3.47 16.90
N ALA A 105 18.00 -3.84 17.47
CA ALA A 105 17.27 -2.96 18.38
C ALA A 105 18.13 -2.58 19.58
N ARG A 106 18.08 -1.31 19.95
CA ARG A 106 18.80 -0.77 21.13
C ARG A 106 18.31 -1.40 22.43
N VAL A 107 17.00 -1.64 22.50
CA VAL A 107 16.38 -2.39 23.58
C VAL A 107 16.11 -3.79 23.08
N PRO A 108 16.65 -4.84 23.71
CA PRO A 108 16.41 -6.22 23.29
C PRO A 108 14.89 -6.52 23.21
N LEU A 109 14.47 -6.97 22.06
CA LEU A 109 13.08 -7.37 21.80
C LEU A 109 12.96 -8.87 22.02
N GLY A 110 11.93 -9.32 22.76
CA GLY A 110 11.65 -10.73 22.95
C GLY A 110 10.97 -11.37 21.73
N GLY A 111 10.67 -12.66 21.85
CA GLY A 111 9.97 -13.44 20.83
C GLY A 111 10.89 -14.32 19.98
N GLN A 112 10.29 -15.30 19.32
CA GLN A 112 10.96 -16.18 18.37
C GLN A 112 10.87 -15.57 16.98
N LEU A 113 12.03 -15.21 16.43
CA LEU A 113 12.14 -14.59 15.11
C LEU A 113 12.60 -15.60 14.07
N ASP A 114 11.73 -15.91 13.13
CA ASP A 114 11.98 -16.79 11.99
C ASP A 114 12.12 -15.99 10.67
N LEU A 115 12.08 -16.69 9.54
CA LEU A 115 12.28 -16.09 8.22
C LEU A 115 11.20 -15.06 7.87
N THR A 116 9.93 -15.41 8.12
CA THR A 116 8.75 -14.56 7.87
C THR A 116 7.74 -14.62 9.01
N SER A 117 8.20 -14.90 10.23
CA SER A 117 7.36 -14.81 11.43
C SER A 117 8.16 -14.30 12.63
N LEU A 118 7.44 -13.66 13.54
CA LEU A 118 7.94 -13.23 14.83
C LEU A 118 6.86 -13.51 15.86
N ARG A 119 7.06 -14.52 16.70
CA ARG A 119 6.07 -15.00 17.67
C ARG A 119 6.49 -14.61 19.07
N ILE A 120 5.63 -13.89 19.77
CA ILE A 120 5.80 -13.55 21.19
C ILE A 120 4.98 -14.52 22.04
N ASP A 121 3.73 -14.81 21.59
CA ASP A 121 2.83 -15.78 22.19
C ASP A 121 1.91 -16.36 21.08
N ASP A 122 1.02 -17.29 21.44
CA ASP A 122 0.12 -17.94 20.48
C ASP A 122 -0.86 -16.97 19.81
N ASP A 123 -1.33 -15.97 20.55
CA ASP A 123 -2.22 -14.90 20.07
C ASP A 123 -1.51 -13.53 19.86
N TRP A 124 -0.16 -13.55 19.89
CA TRP A 124 0.65 -12.34 19.78
C TRP A 124 1.84 -12.55 18.87
N TYR A 125 1.68 -12.23 17.60
CA TYR A 125 2.69 -12.51 16.59
C TYR A 125 2.60 -11.60 15.35
N ALA A 126 3.66 -11.60 14.57
CA ALA A 126 3.69 -11.10 13.20
C ALA A 126 3.95 -12.23 12.22
N ILE A 127 3.32 -12.20 11.05
CA ILE A 127 3.51 -13.17 9.98
C ILE A 127 3.55 -12.48 8.61
N GLY A 128 4.38 -13.03 7.72
CA GLY A 128 4.49 -12.58 6.34
C GLY A 128 4.31 -13.72 5.34
N PHE A 129 3.47 -13.52 4.36
CA PHE A 129 3.23 -14.46 3.28
C PHE A 129 2.88 -13.73 1.98
N SER A 130 3.05 -14.42 0.87
CA SER A 130 2.52 -14.01 -0.44
C SER A 130 1.63 -15.14 -0.93
N THR A 131 0.47 -14.80 -1.43
CA THR A 131 -0.50 -15.76 -1.97
C THR A 131 -1.28 -15.13 -3.10
N ASP A 132 -1.65 -15.95 -4.05
CA ASP A 132 -2.59 -15.62 -5.13
C ASP A 132 -4.01 -16.15 -4.80
N GLU A 133 -4.17 -16.87 -3.67
CA GLU A 133 -5.43 -17.45 -3.24
C GLU A 133 -6.03 -16.69 -2.06
N PRO A 134 -7.20 -16.04 -2.22
CA PRO A 134 -7.87 -15.26 -1.17
C PRO A 134 -8.22 -16.07 0.10
N THR A 135 -8.49 -17.37 -0.04
CA THR A 135 -8.81 -18.27 1.08
C THR A 135 -7.68 -18.43 2.07
N ASN A 136 -6.42 -18.31 1.63
CA ASN A 136 -5.24 -18.44 2.48
C ASN A 136 -5.04 -17.26 3.44
N VAL A 137 -5.76 -16.15 3.25
CA VAL A 137 -5.66 -14.95 4.08
C VAL A 137 -6.86 -14.79 5.03
N GLN A 138 -7.81 -15.73 5.00
CA GLN A 138 -8.96 -15.75 5.90
C GLN A 138 -8.59 -16.35 7.26
N GLY A 139 -9.36 -16.00 8.29
CA GLY A 139 -9.23 -16.60 9.63
C GLY A 139 -8.33 -15.84 10.62
N PHE A 140 -7.73 -14.73 10.23
CA PHE A 140 -7.01 -13.88 11.19
C PHE A 140 -8.01 -12.99 11.95
N HIS A 141 -8.31 -13.36 13.19
CA HIS A 141 -9.23 -12.60 14.05
C HIS A 141 -8.56 -12.30 15.38
N ALA A 142 -8.40 -11.01 15.67
CA ALA A 142 -7.94 -10.52 16.96
C ALA A 142 -8.53 -9.14 17.23
N LYS A 143 -8.53 -8.71 18.49
CA LYS A 143 -8.96 -7.36 18.87
C LYS A 143 -8.09 -6.27 18.22
N ARG A 144 -6.81 -6.59 17.96
CA ARG A 144 -5.80 -5.68 17.41
C ARG A 144 -5.08 -6.34 16.25
N VAL A 145 -5.36 -5.88 15.06
CA VAL A 145 -4.73 -6.40 13.83
C VAL A 145 -4.15 -5.26 13.04
N MET A 146 -2.92 -5.41 12.57
CA MET A 146 -2.34 -4.54 11.56
C MET A 146 -2.07 -5.35 10.30
N VAL A 147 -2.64 -4.92 9.18
CA VAL A 147 -2.35 -5.45 7.84
C VAL A 147 -1.44 -4.46 7.12
N ILE A 148 -0.33 -4.95 6.60
CA ILE A 148 0.61 -4.17 5.79
C ILE A 148 0.75 -4.84 4.43
N ILE A 149 0.43 -4.10 3.37
CA ILE A 149 0.57 -4.53 1.98
C ILE A 149 1.68 -3.70 1.35
N ASP A 150 2.84 -4.32 1.15
CA ASP A 150 3.98 -3.69 0.44
C ASP A 150 3.86 -3.95 -1.06
N GLU A 151 4.33 -3.00 -1.87
CA GLU A 151 4.20 -2.98 -3.34
C GLU A 151 2.74 -3.24 -3.79
N ALA A 152 1.80 -2.51 -3.15
CA ALA A 152 0.36 -2.74 -3.22
C ALA A 152 -0.24 -2.67 -4.64
N SER A 153 0.41 -1.98 -5.59
CA SER A 153 -0.03 -1.96 -7.00
C SER A 153 0.00 -3.34 -7.67
N GLY A 154 0.78 -4.28 -7.13
CA GLY A 154 0.90 -5.63 -7.67
C GLY A 154 0.09 -6.69 -6.93
N VAL A 155 -0.70 -6.30 -5.91
CA VAL A 155 -1.55 -7.23 -5.15
C VAL A 155 -2.97 -7.17 -5.69
N SER A 156 -3.58 -8.33 -5.95
CA SER A 156 -4.91 -8.39 -6.53
C SER A 156 -5.99 -7.84 -5.59
N THR A 157 -7.09 -7.37 -6.17
CA THR A 157 -8.21 -6.79 -5.41
C THR A 157 -8.83 -7.81 -4.46
N GLU A 158 -8.95 -9.06 -4.89
CA GLU A 158 -9.54 -10.16 -4.12
C GLU A 158 -8.73 -10.47 -2.85
N ILE A 159 -7.39 -10.38 -2.92
CA ILE A 159 -6.51 -10.54 -1.76
C ILE A 159 -6.69 -9.36 -0.79
N VAL A 160 -6.76 -8.14 -1.30
CA VAL A 160 -6.97 -6.94 -0.46
C VAL A 160 -8.32 -7.01 0.26
N GLU A 161 -9.40 -7.36 -0.44
CA GLU A 161 -10.74 -7.53 0.13
C GLU A 161 -10.78 -8.64 1.20
N SER A 162 -10.10 -9.76 0.96
CA SER A 162 -10.01 -10.84 1.95
C SER A 162 -9.27 -10.40 3.22
N LEU A 163 -8.22 -9.59 3.08
CA LEU A 163 -7.48 -9.00 4.20
C LEU A 163 -8.29 -7.94 4.96
N GLU A 164 -9.22 -7.25 4.29
CA GLU A 164 -10.13 -6.31 4.97
C GLU A 164 -11.02 -7.01 6.01
N GLY A 165 -11.35 -8.28 5.82
CA GLY A 165 -12.06 -9.10 6.81
C GLY A 165 -11.32 -9.22 8.15
N ALA A 166 -9.99 -9.24 8.13
CA ALA A 166 -9.18 -9.31 9.33
C ALA A 166 -9.19 -8.03 10.18
N ILE A 167 -9.55 -6.88 9.59
CA ILE A 167 -9.55 -5.58 10.29
C ILE A 167 -10.93 -5.14 10.78
N SER A 168 -11.80 -6.06 11.13
CA SER A 168 -13.16 -5.77 11.62
C SER A 168 -13.19 -5.14 13.03
N GLY A 169 -12.17 -5.39 13.86
CA GLY A 169 -12.05 -4.89 15.24
C GLY A 169 -11.79 -3.37 15.33
N ASP A 170 -11.95 -2.81 16.54
CA ASP A 170 -11.84 -1.35 16.78
C ASP A 170 -10.40 -0.82 16.66
N ASP A 171 -9.41 -1.55 17.18
CA ASP A 171 -7.99 -1.15 17.14
C ASP A 171 -7.24 -1.90 16.03
N CYS A 172 -7.78 -1.82 14.81
CA CYS A 172 -7.19 -2.42 13.63
C CYS A 172 -6.66 -1.36 12.67
N ARG A 173 -5.63 -1.71 11.91
CA ARG A 173 -4.97 -0.84 10.94
C ARG A 173 -4.77 -1.57 9.61
N MET A 174 -4.94 -0.88 8.52
CA MET A 174 -4.57 -1.34 7.18
C MET A 174 -3.69 -0.30 6.50
N VAL A 175 -2.54 -0.74 6.05
CA VAL A 175 -1.53 0.11 5.39
C VAL A 175 -1.22 -0.47 4.03
N MET A 176 -1.53 0.27 2.98
CA MET A 176 -1.09 -0.03 1.63
C MET A 176 0.03 0.91 1.23
N VAL A 177 1.15 0.39 0.78
CA VAL A 177 2.27 1.19 0.32
C VAL A 177 2.84 0.64 -0.98
N GLY A 178 3.24 1.51 -1.89
CA GLY A 178 3.84 1.08 -3.16
C GLY A 178 4.13 2.21 -4.12
N ASN A 179 4.71 1.85 -5.24
CA ASN A 179 4.79 2.73 -6.39
C ASN A 179 3.46 2.67 -7.13
N PRO A 180 2.90 3.79 -7.57
CA PRO A 180 1.64 3.83 -8.31
C PRO A 180 1.87 3.45 -9.79
N LEU A 181 1.94 2.14 -10.07
CA LEU A 181 2.33 1.63 -11.39
C LEU A 181 1.20 1.66 -12.40
N THR A 182 -0.03 1.41 -11.94
CA THR A 182 -1.21 1.31 -12.79
C THR A 182 -2.40 2.04 -12.15
N PRO A 183 -3.21 2.79 -12.93
CA PRO A 183 -4.42 3.44 -12.44
C PRO A 183 -5.61 2.45 -12.37
N MET A 184 -5.39 1.27 -11.80
CA MET A 184 -6.38 0.21 -11.61
C MET A 184 -6.11 -0.56 -10.32
N GLY A 185 -7.10 -1.34 -9.87
CA GLY A 185 -7.00 -2.24 -8.72
C GLY A 185 -7.20 -1.54 -7.38
N ALA A 186 -7.21 -2.33 -6.30
CA ALA A 186 -7.55 -1.88 -4.94
C ALA A 186 -6.66 -0.72 -4.45
N PHE A 187 -5.38 -0.70 -4.82
CA PHE A 187 -4.47 0.40 -4.42
C PHE A 187 -4.88 1.73 -5.06
N TYR A 188 -5.25 1.74 -6.33
CA TYR A 188 -5.75 2.95 -7.00
C TYR A 188 -7.10 3.41 -6.43
N GLU A 189 -8.02 2.46 -6.21
CA GLU A 189 -9.35 2.77 -5.64
C GLU A 189 -9.24 3.33 -4.21
N ALA A 190 -8.24 2.92 -3.42
CA ALA A 190 -7.98 3.51 -2.11
C ALA A 190 -7.70 5.02 -2.19
N PHE A 191 -7.05 5.49 -3.27
CA PHE A 191 -6.82 6.93 -3.48
C PHE A 191 -8.07 7.70 -3.94
N LYS A 192 -9.10 7.04 -4.43
CA LYS A 192 -10.41 7.65 -4.76
C LYS A 192 -11.34 7.65 -3.55
N SER A 193 -11.23 6.66 -2.67
CA SER A 193 -12.13 6.47 -1.53
C SER A 193 -11.88 7.49 -0.40
N PRO A 194 -12.94 8.09 0.19
CA PRO A 194 -12.80 8.94 1.37
C PRO A 194 -12.48 8.17 2.66
N ALA A 195 -12.61 6.83 2.65
CA ALA A 195 -12.32 5.98 3.79
C ALA A 195 -10.82 5.83 4.09
N TRP A 196 -9.96 6.27 3.17
CA TRP A 196 -8.51 6.16 3.27
C TRP A 196 -7.85 7.52 3.52
N HIS A 197 -6.92 7.54 4.49
CA HIS A 197 -5.95 8.62 4.58
C HIS A 197 -4.87 8.41 3.53
N LYS A 198 -4.58 9.43 2.74
CA LYS A 198 -3.78 9.33 1.51
C LYS A 198 -2.51 10.15 1.63
N ILE A 199 -1.38 9.54 1.31
CA ILE A 199 -0.08 10.21 1.29
C ILE A 199 0.57 9.97 -0.07
N THR A 200 1.05 11.05 -0.69
CA THR A 200 1.88 11.00 -1.89
C THR A 200 3.27 11.50 -1.57
N ILE A 201 4.30 10.75 -1.95
CA ILE A 201 5.69 11.11 -1.67
C ILE A 201 6.49 11.13 -2.96
N SER A 202 6.91 12.32 -3.38
CA SER A 202 7.78 12.50 -4.54
C SER A 202 9.26 12.38 -4.21
N CYS A 203 10.06 11.84 -5.14
CA CYS A 203 11.52 11.90 -5.05
C CYS A 203 12.04 13.34 -4.98
N LEU A 204 11.33 14.28 -5.59
CA LEU A 204 11.70 15.69 -5.62
C LEU A 204 11.69 16.35 -4.23
N GLU A 205 10.98 15.79 -3.26
CA GLU A 205 10.89 16.28 -1.88
C GLU A 205 11.99 15.73 -0.97
N HIS A 206 12.75 14.73 -1.44
CA HIS A 206 13.75 14.06 -0.60
C HIS A 206 14.92 15.00 -0.29
N PRO A 207 15.45 15.02 0.97
CA PRO A 207 16.56 15.89 1.37
C PRO A 207 17.80 15.80 0.50
N ASN A 208 18.18 14.60 0.01
CA ASN A 208 19.30 14.43 -0.91
C ASN A 208 19.07 15.15 -2.24
N VAL A 209 17.82 15.15 -2.74
CA VAL A 209 17.47 15.76 -4.01
C VAL A 209 17.38 17.27 -3.87
N THR A 210 16.70 17.76 -2.84
CA THR A 210 16.52 19.21 -2.61
C THR A 210 17.82 19.93 -2.26
N SER A 211 18.73 19.27 -1.53
CA SER A 211 20.04 19.85 -1.17
C SER A 211 21.12 19.61 -2.23
N GLY A 212 20.96 18.62 -3.10
CA GLY A 212 22.01 18.15 -4.01
C GLY A 212 23.19 17.47 -3.30
N LYS A 213 23.00 17.00 -2.04
CA LYS A 213 24.01 16.30 -1.23
C LYS A 213 23.43 15.02 -0.65
N GLU A 214 24.26 13.99 -0.47
CA GLU A 214 23.83 12.78 0.20
C GLU A 214 23.72 13.01 1.73
N ILE A 215 22.53 13.47 2.18
CA ILE A 215 22.23 13.67 3.60
C ILE A 215 21.81 12.35 4.25
N ILE A 216 21.04 11.53 3.53
CA ILE A 216 20.60 10.20 3.98
C ILE A 216 21.21 9.18 3.04
N PRO A 217 22.23 8.42 3.51
CA PRO A 217 22.93 7.45 2.67
C PRO A 217 22.03 6.37 2.08
N GLY A 218 22.28 6.02 0.82
CA GLY A 218 21.59 4.93 0.13
C GLY A 218 20.16 5.25 -0.31
N MET A 219 19.69 6.50 -0.15
CA MET A 219 18.41 6.96 -0.67
C MET A 219 18.55 7.61 -2.05
N VAL A 220 17.42 7.98 -2.65
CA VAL A 220 17.39 8.66 -3.96
C VAL A 220 18.30 9.89 -3.96
N THR A 221 19.04 10.10 -5.06
CA THR A 221 19.92 11.27 -5.25
C THR A 221 19.41 12.21 -6.33
N LYS A 222 19.91 13.43 -6.33
CA LYS A 222 19.57 14.42 -7.35
C LYS A 222 20.01 13.96 -8.74
N GLU A 223 21.21 13.41 -8.87
CA GLU A 223 21.77 12.90 -10.12
C GLU A 223 20.90 11.79 -10.71
N TRP A 224 20.38 10.89 -9.84
CA TRP A 224 19.48 9.84 -10.29
C TRP A 224 18.18 10.43 -10.88
N VAL A 225 17.59 11.43 -10.22
CA VAL A 225 16.37 12.09 -10.69
C VAL A 225 16.61 12.78 -12.04
N GLU A 226 17.72 13.52 -12.18
CA GLU A 226 18.11 14.20 -13.42
C GLU A 226 18.38 13.21 -14.58
N ASP A 227 19.02 12.06 -14.28
CA ASP A 227 19.20 10.99 -15.27
C ASP A 227 17.84 10.44 -15.75
N LYS A 228 16.91 10.20 -14.82
CA LYS A 228 15.57 9.70 -15.18
C LYS A 228 14.75 10.74 -15.96
N GLU A 229 14.85 12.01 -15.61
CA GLU A 229 14.23 13.09 -16.37
C GLU A 229 14.72 13.11 -17.83
N LYS A 230 16.03 13.00 -18.04
CA LYS A 230 16.62 12.97 -19.39
C LYS A 230 16.24 11.73 -20.19
N ARG A 231 16.19 10.56 -19.53
CA ARG A 231 15.96 9.27 -20.20
C ARG A 231 14.49 8.97 -20.45
N TRP A 232 13.64 9.31 -19.52
CA TRP A 232 12.21 8.96 -19.59
C TRP A 232 11.35 10.13 -20.05
N GLY A 233 11.77 11.37 -19.79
CA GLY A 233 10.93 12.56 -19.93
C GLY A 233 9.97 12.73 -18.74
N LYS A 234 9.70 14.00 -18.39
CA LYS A 234 8.87 14.35 -17.22
C LYS A 234 7.45 13.81 -17.25
N ASP A 235 6.88 13.75 -18.46
CA ASP A 235 5.47 13.37 -18.67
C ASP A 235 5.31 11.87 -18.93
N SER A 236 6.39 11.10 -18.92
CA SER A 236 6.30 9.66 -19.16
C SER A 236 5.66 8.94 -17.97
N PRO A 237 4.89 7.88 -18.21
CA PRO A 237 4.31 7.05 -17.14
C PRO A 237 5.36 6.55 -16.14
N LEU A 238 6.57 6.26 -16.60
CA LEU A 238 7.69 5.84 -15.76
C LEU A 238 8.18 6.94 -14.82
N TYR A 239 8.31 8.17 -15.31
CA TYR A 239 8.73 9.30 -14.48
C TYR A 239 7.64 9.67 -13.48
N VAL A 240 6.39 9.75 -13.96
CA VAL A 240 5.22 10.05 -13.13
C VAL A 240 5.11 9.07 -11.96
N SER A 241 5.19 7.76 -12.22
CA SER A 241 5.04 6.75 -11.17
C SER A 241 6.28 6.62 -10.28
N ARG A 242 7.49 6.62 -10.85
CA ARG A 242 8.72 6.24 -10.13
C ARG A 242 9.47 7.42 -9.53
N VAL A 243 9.26 8.64 -10.05
CA VAL A 243 9.87 9.85 -9.53
C VAL A 243 8.85 10.72 -8.80
N LEU A 244 7.72 11.02 -9.43
CA LEU A 244 6.71 11.87 -8.80
C LEU A 244 5.86 11.12 -7.76
N GLY A 245 5.79 9.80 -7.85
CA GLY A 245 4.94 9.00 -6.96
C GLY A 245 3.45 9.18 -7.26
N GLU A 246 3.10 9.53 -8.49
CA GLU A 246 1.74 9.74 -8.96
C GLU A 246 1.29 8.59 -9.88
N PHE A 247 -0.01 8.29 -9.89
CA PHE A 247 -0.55 7.37 -10.87
C PHE A 247 -0.44 8.00 -12.27
N PRO A 248 0.10 7.28 -13.25
CA PRO A 248 0.12 7.76 -14.63
C PRO A 248 -1.31 7.78 -15.20
N ASP A 249 -1.56 8.67 -16.15
CA ASP A 249 -2.87 8.82 -16.80
C ASP A 249 -3.29 7.59 -17.65
N GLY A 250 -2.38 6.64 -17.86
CA GLY A 250 -2.61 5.36 -18.53
C GLY A 250 -1.41 4.42 -18.35
N ALA A 251 -1.59 3.14 -18.63
CA ALA A 251 -0.45 2.25 -18.86
C ALA A 251 0.28 2.75 -20.11
N GLY A 252 1.62 2.72 -20.13
CA GLY A 252 2.43 3.29 -21.21
C GLY A 252 2.15 2.74 -22.62
N ASP A 253 1.40 1.64 -22.70
CA ASP A 253 0.90 0.95 -23.89
C ASP A 253 -0.63 0.98 -24.03
N SER A 254 -1.32 1.71 -23.15
CA SER A 254 -2.77 1.86 -23.24
C SER A 254 -3.17 2.79 -24.37
N LEU A 255 -3.99 2.26 -25.29
CA LEU A 255 -4.53 3.02 -26.42
C LEU A 255 -5.48 4.15 -25.98
N ILE A 256 -6.16 3.96 -24.84
CA ILE A 256 -7.13 4.91 -24.26
C ILE A 256 -6.68 5.28 -22.85
N PRO A 257 -6.34 6.55 -22.58
CA PRO A 257 -6.02 7.01 -21.23
C PRO A 257 -7.18 6.76 -20.25
N ILE A 258 -6.87 6.27 -19.03
CA ILE A 258 -7.88 5.96 -18.02
C ILE A 258 -8.72 7.19 -17.64
N ALA A 259 -8.13 8.40 -17.69
CA ALA A 259 -8.84 9.64 -17.46
C ALA A 259 -9.98 9.89 -18.47
N TRP A 260 -9.84 9.38 -19.70
CA TRP A 260 -10.92 9.42 -20.69
C TRP A 260 -12.03 8.45 -20.36
N VAL A 261 -11.69 7.26 -19.83
CA VAL A 261 -12.66 6.26 -19.39
C VAL A 261 -13.45 6.78 -18.18
N ASP A 262 -12.76 7.34 -17.18
CA ASP A 262 -13.40 7.92 -15.99
C ASP A 262 -14.30 9.11 -16.34
N ARG A 263 -13.87 9.97 -17.28
CA ARG A 263 -14.71 11.05 -17.80
C ARG A 263 -15.94 10.49 -18.52
N ALA A 264 -15.78 9.45 -19.32
CA ALA A 264 -16.89 8.83 -20.03
C ALA A 264 -17.92 8.22 -19.07
N LYS A 265 -17.49 7.61 -17.95
CA LYS A 265 -18.38 7.05 -16.92
C LYS A 265 -19.21 8.13 -16.21
N THR A 266 -18.63 9.31 -16.00
CA THR A 266 -19.26 10.41 -15.25
C THR A 266 -20.00 11.41 -16.15
N ASN A 267 -19.76 11.36 -17.46
CA ASN A 267 -20.35 12.31 -18.41
C ASN A 267 -21.83 11.96 -18.68
N VAL A 268 -22.72 12.88 -18.36
CA VAL A 268 -24.14 12.74 -18.68
C VAL A 268 -24.37 13.25 -20.11
N LEU A 269 -24.51 12.30 -21.04
CA LEU A 269 -24.82 12.62 -22.44
C LEU A 269 -26.34 12.64 -22.65
N GLU A 270 -26.85 13.78 -23.11
CA GLU A 270 -28.19 13.85 -23.67
C GLU A 270 -28.15 13.34 -25.10
N VAL A 271 -28.87 12.26 -25.36
CA VAL A 271 -28.95 11.65 -26.68
C VAL A 271 -30.35 11.83 -27.25
N LYS A 272 -30.45 12.27 -28.49
CA LYS A 272 -31.75 12.41 -29.18
C LYS A 272 -32.51 11.08 -29.19
N ALA A 273 -33.81 11.14 -29.00
CA ALA A 273 -34.69 9.93 -28.95
C ALA A 273 -34.66 9.12 -30.25
N ASP A 274 -34.44 9.78 -31.37
CA ASP A 274 -34.38 9.22 -32.73
C ASP A 274 -32.97 8.74 -33.14
N ALA A 275 -31.97 8.92 -32.26
CA ALA A 275 -30.63 8.42 -32.57
C ALA A 275 -30.62 6.89 -32.69
N PRO A 276 -29.86 6.33 -33.64
CA PRO A 276 -29.86 4.89 -33.89
C PRO A 276 -29.35 4.12 -32.65
N VAL A 277 -29.98 2.96 -32.43
CA VAL A 277 -29.52 1.98 -31.45
C VAL A 277 -28.59 1.01 -32.16
N GLU A 278 -27.40 0.89 -31.63
CA GLU A 278 -26.36 0.00 -32.16
C GLU A 278 -25.93 -0.99 -31.06
N ALA A 279 -25.58 -2.19 -31.48
CA ALA A 279 -25.05 -3.21 -30.59
C ALA A 279 -23.71 -3.74 -31.14
N GLY A 280 -22.82 -4.06 -30.23
CA GLY A 280 -21.54 -4.71 -30.53
C GLY A 280 -21.33 -5.89 -29.59
N LEU A 281 -20.73 -6.93 -30.11
CA LEU A 281 -20.32 -8.12 -29.36
C LEU A 281 -18.83 -8.34 -29.55
N ASP A 282 -18.12 -8.38 -28.42
CA ASP A 282 -16.74 -8.82 -28.34
C ASP A 282 -16.74 -10.24 -27.77
N VAL A 283 -16.21 -11.19 -28.53
CA VAL A 283 -16.25 -12.62 -28.19
C VAL A 283 -14.87 -13.04 -27.68
N ALA A 284 -14.80 -13.49 -26.44
CA ALA A 284 -13.63 -14.13 -25.88
C ALA A 284 -13.60 -15.61 -26.26
N ASP A 285 -12.39 -16.14 -26.48
CA ASP A 285 -12.14 -17.58 -26.63
C ASP A 285 -12.10 -18.27 -25.26
N THR A 286 -11.91 -19.57 -25.24
CA THR A 286 -11.72 -20.36 -23.99
C THR A 286 -10.50 -19.83 -23.22
N GLY A 287 -10.72 -19.31 -21.99
CA GLY A 287 -9.66 -18.72 -21.17
C GLY A 287 -10.20 -17.89 -20.02
N GLY A 288 -9.38 -16.97 -19.54
CA GLY A 288 -9.74 -16.04 -18.47
C GLY A 288 -10.43 -14.76 -18.94
N ASP A 289 -10.58 -14.54 -20.23
CA ASP A 289 -11.21 -13.35 -20.80
C ASP A 289 -12.74 -13.48 -20.83
N GLU A 290 -13.43 -12.35 -20.86
CA GLU A 290 -14.90 -12.27 -20.87
C GLU A 290 -15.40 -11.82 -22.23
N SER A 291 -16.48 -12.47 -22.72
CA SER A 291 -17.27 -11.94 -23.83
C SER A 291 -18.13 -10.79 -23.36
N VAL A 292 -18.21 -9.72 -24.16
CA VAL A 292 -18.92 -8.49 -23.79
C VAL A 292 -19.90 -8.09 -24.88
N PHE A 293 -21.19 -7.97 -24.51
CA PHE A 293 -22.23 -7.43 -25.38
C PHE A 293 -22.62 -6.03 -24.91
N THR A 294 -22.47 -5.05 -25.79
CA THR A 294 -22.75 -3.64 -25.48
C THR A 294 -23.85 -3.11 -26.40
N VAL A 295 -24.85 -2.43 -25.84
CA VAL A 295 -25.89 -1.69 -26.58
C VAL A 295 -25.72 -0.20 -26.29
N LYS A 296 -25.67 0.61 -27.33
CA LYS A 296 -25.61 2.08 -27.23
C LYS A 296 -26.66 2.77 -28.09
N ARG A 297 -27.00 4.00 -27.71
CA ARG A 297 -27.78 4.91 -28.55
C ARG A 297 -26.95 6.19 -28.76
N GLY A 298 -26.55 6.47 -29.99
CA GLY A 298 -25.58 7.52 -30.25
C GLY A 298 -24.30 7.31 -29.44
N GLY A 299 -23.89 8.29 -28.62
CA GLY A 299 -22.73 8.20 -27.74
C GLY A 299 -22.99 7.58 -26.36
N LYS A 300 -24.26 7.22 -26.02
CA LYS A 300 -24.61 6.74 -24.68
C LYS A 300 -24.74 5.23 -24.66
N VAL A 301 -23.98 4.56 -23.80
CA VAL A 301 -24.16 3.14 -23.48
C VAL A 301 -25.45 2.97 -22.69
N LEU A 302 -26.34 2.12 -23.18
CA LEU A 302 -27.64 1.81 -22.56
C LEU A 302 -27.53 0.61 -21.63
N THR A 303 -26.83 -0.43 -22.08
CA THR A 303 -26.57 -1.64 -21.31
C THR A 303 -25.30 -2.30 -21.76
N GLN A 304 -24.66 -3.01 -20.85
CA GLN A 304 -23.53 -3.85 -21.12
C GLN A 304 -23.68 -5.14 -20.30
N ILE A 305 -23.46 -6.26 -20.95
CA ILE A 305 -23.56 -7.60 -20.35
C ILE A 305 -22.24 -8.32 -20.66
N TRP A 306 -21.69 -9.00 -19.70
CA TRP A 306 -20.48 -9.80 -19.85
C TRP A 306 -20.67 -11.19 -19.28
N TRP A 307 -19.97 -12.14 -19.84
CA TRP A 307 -19.96 -13.53 -19.40
C TRP A 307 -18.63 -14.21 -19.76
N SER A 308 -18.24 -15.20 -18.97
CA SER A 308 -17.07 -16.04 -19.18
C SER A 308 -17.45 -17.52 -19.25
N ASN A 309 -16.58 -18.32 -19.81
CA ASN A 309 -16.68 -19.80 -19.83
C ASN A 309 -17.96 -20.37 -20.48
N VAL A 310 -18.55 -19.68 -21.43
CA VAL A 310 -19.66 -20.20 -22.23
C VAL A 310 -19.13 -20.61 -23.59
N ASP A 311 -19.31 -21.88 -23.95
CA ASP A 311 -19.06 -22.36 -25.31
C ASP A 311 -19.97 -21.60 -26.28
N THR A 312 -19.40 -20.91 -27.23
CA THR A 312 -20.12 -20.09 -28.21
C THR A 312 -20.48 -20.84 -29.49
N MET A 313 -20.29 -22.19 -29.51
CA MET A 313 -20.78 -23.04 -30.60
C MET A 313 -22.13 -23.65 -30.32
#